data_f7303930a78180a9f86a711365b39a1d
#
_entry.id   f7303930a78180a9f86a711365b39a1d
#
_cell.length_a   1.000
_cell.length_b   1.000
_cell.length_c   1.000
_cell.angle_alpha   90.00
_cell.angle_beta   90.00
_cell.angle_gamma   90.00
#
_symmetry.space_group_name_H-M   'P 1'
#
loop_
_entity.id
_entity.type
_entity.pdbx_description
1 polymer ?
#
loop_
_entity_poly.entity_id
_entity_poly.type
_entity_poly.pdbx_seq_one_letter_code
_entity_poly.pdbx_strand_id
1 'polypeptide(L)'
;KTRPWSNLSTRLRLKLSKNYTFSLNATWATYAYTFNENGQVVVGDRTEWSYGRFGRFQGMSQNISYTFNNKTYDKIKKWLFGKDEEEKDADGIIEDDVEKSLDKKDDSRELLRNSKAKKSKDAEVDEDGYMRFKFPWSLTVSYGIIMAENTAAKINVKTMRYPYKFTQNLNVSGNIGISDNWNINFKSGYNFELKKIKKTMLNIYSDV
;
A
#
# COMPACT_ATOMS: atom_id res chain seq x y z
N LYS A 1 -26.29 1.72 -31.77
CA LYS A 1 -26.99 2.04 -30.49
C LYS A 1 -25.95 2.52 -29.48
N THR A 2 -26.11 3.73 -28.98
CA THR A 2 -25.30 4.26 -27.89
C THR A 2 -25.72 3.61 -26.57
N ARG A 3 -24.76 3.06 -25.82
CA ARG A 3 -25.00 2.49 -24.49
C ARG A 3 -25.01 3.63 -23.48
N PRO A 4 -26.15 3.98 -22.86
CA PRO A 4 -26.24 5.15 -21.99
C PRO A 4 -25.56 4.98 -20.64
N TRP A 5 -25.30 3.74 -20.18
CA TRP A 5 -24.77 3.47 -18.87
C TRP A 5 -23.28 3.12 -18.92
N SER A 6 -22.48 3.72 -18.07
CA SER A 6 -21.08 3.35 -17.85
C SER A 6 -20.96 2.21 -16.84
N ASN A 7 -19.79 1.60 -16.76
CA ASN A 7 -19.49 0.63 -15.72
C ASN A 7 -19.52 1.26 -14.32
N LEU A 8 -19.96 0.50 -13.34
CA LEU A 8 -19.94 0.92 -11.95
C LEU A 8 -18.53 0.69 -11.37
N SER A 9 -18.00 1.68 -10.70
CA SER A 9 -16.74 1.56 -9.97
C SER A 9 -16.94 1.90 -8.50
N THR A 10 -16.42 1.06 -7.63
CA THR A 10 -16.39 1.29 -6.19
C THR A 10 -14.97 1.50 -5.76
N ARG A 11 -14.72 2.53 -4.98
CA ARG A 11 -13.43 2.81 -4.38
C ARG A 11 -13.61 2.99 -2.88
N LEU A 12 -12.89 2.19 -2.11
CA LEU A 12 -12.82 2.28 -0.67
C LEU A 12 -11.36 2.51 -0.28
N ARG A 13 -11.11 3.53 0.52
CA ARG A 13 -9.80 3.80 1.10
C ARG A 13 -9.96 4.03 2.59
N LEU A 14 -9.32 3.18 3.38
CA LEU A 14 -9.34 3.23 4.84
C LEU A 14 -7.93 3.48 5.34
N LYS A 15 -7.76 4.53 6.12
CA LYS A 15 -6.54 4.79 6.87
C LYS A 15 -6.80 4.39 8.32
N LEU A 16 -6.45 3.15 8.66
CA LEU A 16 -6.75 2.57 9.97
C LEU A 16 -5.79 3.07 11.06
N SER A 17 -4.61 3.52 10.68
CA SER A 17 -3.66 4.19 11.56
C SER A 17 -2.72 5.08 10.74
N LYS A 18 -1.82 5.84 11.42
CA LYS A 18 -0.79 6.64 10.73
C LYS A 18 0.07 5.80 9.77
N ASN A 19 0.28 4.53 10.11
CA ASN A 19 1.18 3.63 9.39
C ASN A 19 0.47 2.57 8.54
N TYR A 20 -0.85 2.46 8.63
CA TYR A 20 -1.61 1.41 7.96
C TYR A 20 -2.69 1.99 7.05
N THR A 21 -2.60 1.68 5.77
CA THR A 21 -3.57 2.07 4.75
C THR A 21 -4.07 0.84 4.01
N PHE A 22 -5.38 0.74 3.88
CA PHE A 22 -6.08 -0.25 3.09
C PHE A 22 -6.81 0.45 1.94
N SER A 23 -6.68 -0.06 0.72
CA SER A 23 -7.44 0.43 -0.41
C SER A 23 -8.04 -0.73 -1.20
N LEU A 24 -9.29 -0.58 -1.61
CA LEU A 24 -10.03 -1.52 -2.43
C LEU A 24 -10.69 -0.76 -3.56
N ASN A 25 -10.46 -1.19 -4.79
CA ASN A 25 -11.18 -0.73 -5.96
C ASN A 25 -11.84 -1.94 -6.61
N ALA A 26 -13.11 -1.82 -6.97
CA ALA A 26 -13.82 -2.87 -7.67
C ALA A 26 -14.62 -2.27 -8.84
N THR A 27 -14.75 -3.02 -9.91
CA THR A 27 -15.45 -2.60 -11.13
C THR A 27 -16.47 -3.64 -11.53
N TRP A 28 -17.68 -3.18 -11.83
CA TRP A 28 -18.78 -3.99 -12.34
C TRP A 28 -19.21 -3.45 -13.70
N ALA A 29 -19.29 -4.33 -14.69
CA ALA A 29 -19.87 -3.99 -15.96
C ALA A 29 -21.40 -3.94 -15.87
N THR A 30 -21.96 -2.92 -16.48
CA THR A 30 -23.40 -2.71 -16.56
C THR A 30 -24.06 -3.61 -17.57
N TYR A 31 -23.36 -3.96 -18.66
CA TYR A 31 -23.90 -4.72 -19.77
C TYR A 31 -23.45 -6.18 -19.74
N ALA A 32 -24.39 -7.08 -20.06
CA ALA A 32 -24.14 -8.51 -20.11
C ALA A 32 -23.38 -8.89 -21.38
N TYR A 33 -22.66 -10.00 -21.34
CA TYR A 33 -22.10 -10.63 -22.53
C TYR A 33 -23.19 -11.32 -23.37
N THR A 34 -23.01 -11.29 -24.68
CA THR A 34 -23.83 -12.02 -25.65
C THR A 34 -22.92 -12.58 -26.75
N PHE A 35 -23.48 -13.49 -27.56
CA PHE A 35 -22.81 -13.96 -28.78
C PHE A 35 -23.26 -13.10 -29.96
N ASN A 36 -22.33 -12.71 -30.83
CA ASN A 36 -22.65 -12.15 -32.14
C ASN A 36 -23.00 -13.24 -33.14
N GLU A 37 -23.37 -12.85 -34.34
CA GLU A 37 -23.71 -13.76 -35.44
C GLU A 37 -22.59 -14.75 -35.80
N ASN A 38 -21.35 -14.38 -35.53
CA ASN A 38 -20.14 -15.19 -35.75
C ASN A 38 -19.78 -16.08 -34.55
N GLY A 39 -20.64 -16.16 -33.53
CA GLY A 39 -20.39 -16.94 -32.31
C GLY A 39 -19.33 -16.38 -31.38
N GLN A 40 -18.86 -15.15 -31.61
CA GLN A 40 -17.88 -14.47 -30.74
C GLN A 40 -18.60 -13.81 -29.58
N VAL A 41 -17.93 -13.82 -28.41
CA VAL A 41 -18.45 -13.14 -27.22
C VAL A 41 -18.22 -11.63 -27.34
N VAL A 42 -19.29 -10.89 -27.27
CA VAL A 42 -19.29 -9.42 -27.29
C VAL A 42 -20.10 -8.88 -26.13
N VAL A 43 -19.88 -7.63 -25.78
CA VAL A 43 -20.72 -6.94 -24.80
C VAL A 43 -22.05 -6.63 -25.48
N GLY A 44 -23.13 -7.13 -24.91
CA GLY A 44 -24.49 -6.92 -25.46
C GLY A 44 -25.07 -5.55 -25.15
N ASP A 45 -26.31 -5.32 -25.63
CA ASP A 45 -27.05 -4.07 -25.36
C ASP A 45 -27.97 -4.19 -24.13
N ARG A 46 -28.15 -5.41 -23.61
CA ARG A 46 -28.93 -5.63 -22.39
C ARG A 46 -28.10 -5.44 -21.15
N THR A 47 -28.63 -4.70 -20.17
CA THR A 47 -27.99 -4.51 -18.88
C THR A 47 -28.10 -5.77 -18.04
N GLU A 48 -27.17 -5.98 -17.12
CA GLU A 48 -27.23 -7.04 -16.12
C GLU A 48 -28.49 -6.89 -15.24
N TRP A 49 -28.96 -5.67 -15.04
CA TRP A 49 -30.17 -5.36 -14.28
C TRP A 49 -31.43 -5.94 -14.92
N SER A 50 -31.49 -5.99 -16.25
CA SER A 50 -32.62 -6.64 -16.97
C SER A 50 -32.74 -8.14 -16.69
N TYR A 51 -31.67 -8.74 -16.16
CA TYR A 51 -31.62 -10.13 -15.69
C TYR A 51 -31.71 -10.25 -14.15
N GLY A 52 -32.09 -9.17 -13.47
CA GLY A 52 -32.17 -9.15 -12.00
C GLY A 52 -30.83 -9.20 -11.26
N ARG A 53 -29.71 -8.84 -11.94
CA ARG A 53 -28.37 -8.86 -11.38
C ARG A 53 -27.88 -7.43 -11.14
N PHE A 54 -27.09 -7.20 -10.08
CA PHE A 54 -26.52 -5.89 -9.78
C PHE A 54 -25.56 -5.40 -10.85
N GLY A 55 -24.76 -6.28 -11.42
CA GLY A 55 -23.75 -6.01 -12.41
C GLY A 55 -22.84 -7.21 -12.61
N ARG A 56 -22.08 -7.21 -13.70
CA ARG A 56 -21.08 -8.24 -13.95
C ARG A 56 -19.77 -7.80 -13.35
N PHE A 57 -19.30 -8.50 -12.33
CA PHE A 57 -18.05 -8.22 -11.70
C PHE A 57 -16.89 -8.41 -12.69
N GLN A 58 -16.16 -7.34 -12.99
CA GLN A 58 -15.02 -7.36 -13.92
C GLN A 58 -13.69 -7.58 -13.20
N GLY A 59 -13.60 -7.11 -11.97
CA GLY A 59 -12.41 -7.30 -11.19
C GLY A 59 -12.32 -6.36 -10.00
N MET A 60 -11.32 -6.63 -9.17
CA MET A 60 -10.97 -5.78 -8.05
C MET A 60 -9.46 -5.68 -7.90
N SER A 61 -9.02 -4.57 -7.34
CA SER A 61 -7.66 -4.42 -6.83
C SER A 61 -7.70 -4.03 -5.37
N GLN A 62 -6.97 -4.77 -4.57
CA GLN A 62 -6.80 -4.50 -3.15
C GLN A 62 -5.33 -4.19 -2.90
N ASN A 63 -5.05 -3.17 -2.12
CA ASN A 63 -3.70 -2.85 -1.67
C ASN A 63 -3.70 -2.57 -0.17
N ILE A 64 -2.78 -3.23 0.51
CA ILE A 64 -2.49 -3.06 1.93
C ILE A 64 -1.08 -2.50 2.01
N SER A 65 -0.91 -1.39 2.71
CA SER A 65 0.39 -0.77 2.92
C SER A 65 0.61 -0.53 4.40
N TYR A 66 1.79 -0.90 4.88
CA TYR A 66 2.22 -0.68 6.24
C TYR A 66 3.61 -0.08 6.28
N THR A 67 3.79 0.97 7.09
CA THR A 67 5.07 1.65 7.27
C THR A 67 5.63 1.37 8.66
N PHE A 68 6.77 0.72 8.68
CA PHE A 68 7.58 0.49 9.88
C PHE A 68 8.57 1.65 10.06
N ASN A 69 8.77 2.08 11.28
CA ASN A 69 9.80 3.04 11.68
C ASN A 69 10.30 2.71 13.09
N ASN A 70 11.26 3.46 13.61
CA ASN A 70 11.81 3.23 14.95
C ASN A 70 10.73 3.10 16.02
N LYS A 71 9.75 4.02 16.05
CA LYS A 71 8.64 3.99 17.03
C LYS A 71 7.76 2.76 16.90
N THR A 72 7.52 2.31 15.67
CA THR A 72 6.72 1.09 15.42
C THR A 72 7.48 -0.15 15.81
N TYR A 73 8.78 -0.19 15.54
CA TYR A 73 9.66 -1.29 15.92
C TYR A 73 9.69 -1.46 17.44
N ASP A 74 9.85 -0.38 18.19
CA ASP A 74 9.87 -0.39 19.65
C ASP A 74 8.53 -0.91 20.23
N LYS A 75 7.42 -0.50 19.64
CA LYS A 75 6.09 -1.01 20.03
C LYS A 75 5.94 -2.52 19.77
N ILE A 76 6.40 -2.99 18.61
CA ILE A 76 6.34 -4.41 18.25
C ILE A 76 7.27 -5.22 19.17
N LYS A 77 8.47 -4.72 19.44
CA LYS A 77 9.42 -5.34 20.37
C LYS A 77 8.81 -5.48 21.77
N LYS A 78 8.22 -4.41 22.30
CA LYS A 78 7.52 -4.44 23.60
C LYS A 78 6.33 -5.41 23.62
N TRP A 79 5.63 -5.58 22.51
CA TRP A 79 4.51 -6.50 22.41
C TRP A 79 4.94 -7.97 22.29
N LEU A 80 6.02 -8.27 21.54
CA LEU A 80 6.50 -9.64 21.30
C LEU A 80 7.34 -10.19 22.43
N PHE A 81 8.18 -9.36 23.06
CA PHE A 81 9.18 -9.80 24.02
C PHE A 81 8.87 -9.42 25.47
N GLY A 82 7.67 -8.84 25.73
CA GLY A 82 7.30 -8.43 27.08
C GLY A 82 8.10 -7.22 27.58
N LYS A 83 7.66 -6.65 28.69
CA LYS A 83 8.37 -5.60 29.39
C LYS A 83 9.65 -6.16 29.99
N ASP A 84 10.78 -5.95 29.36
CA ASP A 84 12.04 -5.93 30.05
C ASP A 84 12.31 -4.50 30.47
N GLU A 85 12.35 -4.33 31.80
CA GLU A 85 12.87 -3.25 32.62
C GLU A 85 12.62 -1.79 32.23
N GLU A 86 12.17 -1.09 33.25
CA GLU A 86 11.82 0.32 33.30
C GLU A 86 12.92 1.23 32.75
N GLU A 87 12.72 1.80 31.58
CA GLU A 87 13.20 3.14 31.30
C GLU A 87 12.02 4.10 31.48
N LYS A 88 12.07 4.85 32.54
CA LYS A 88 11.24 6.02 32.78
C LYS A 88 11.55 7.06 31.72
N ASP A 89 10.78 7.07 30.67
CA ASP A 89 10.65 8.24 29.82
C ASP A 89 9.23 8.79 30.00
N ALA A 90 9.20 9.81 30.88
CA ALA A 90 8.12 10.76 30.92
C ALA A 90 8.07 11.44 29.54
N ASP A 91 7.19 11.01 28.69
CA ASP A 91 6.79 11.83 27.56
C ASP A 91 5.27 11.98 27.55
N GLY A 92 4.91 13.22 27.83
CA GLY A 92 3.57 13.72 27.91
C GLY A 92 2.81 13.45 26.62
N ILE A 93 1.65 12.92 26.82
CA ILE A 93 0.51 12.91 25.92
C ILE A 93 0.31 14.35 25.40
N ILE A 94 0.55 14.57 24.14
CA ILE A 94 -0.05 15.68 23.41
C ILE A 94 -1.07 15.06 22.44
N GLU A 95 -2.28 14.85 22.96
CA GLU A 95 -3.50 14.93 22.17
C GLU A 95 -3.69 16.42 21.88
N ASP A 96 -3.63 16.77 20.63
CA ASP A 96 -4.29 17.85 19.90
C ASP A 96 -3.40 18.28 18.74
N ASP A 97 -3.73 17.81 17.56
CA ASP A 97 -3.65 18.52 16.28
C ASP A 97 -3.98 17.54 15.14
N VAL A 98 -5.23 17.10 15.09
CA VAL A 98 -5.76 16.24 14.02
C VAL A 98 -6.73 17.01 13.12
N GLU A 99 -6.51 18.29 12.91
CA GLU A 99 -7.36 18.99 11.93
C GLU A 99 -6.61 20.12 11.23
N LYS A 100 -5.67 19.76 10.33
CA LYS A 100 -5.28 20.62 9.19
C LYS A 100 -4.09 20.03 8.43
N SER A 101 -4.33 19.09 7.54
CA SER A 101 -3.53 18.93 6.30
C SER A 101 -4.03 17.77 5.43
N LEU A 102 -5.24 17.95 4.92
CA LEU A 102 -5.70 17.24 3.71
C LEU A 102 -5.32 18.13 2.52
N ASP A 103 -4.09 18.12 2.13
CA ASP A 103 -3.59 18.48 0.80
C ASP A 103 -2.12 18.86 0.91
N LYS A 104 -1.25 17.91 0.67
CA LYS A 104 0.02 18.18 -0.01
C LYS A 104 0.80 16.90 -0.24
N LYS A 105 1.07 16.65 -1.50
CA LYS A 105 2.07 15.74 -2.03
C LYS A 105 3.45 16.04 -1.39
N ASP A 106 4.22 14.99 -1.11
CA ASP A 106 5.64 15.03 -0.76
C ASP A 106 6.02 15.16 0.73
N ASP A 107 5.56 14.19 1.53
CA ASP A 107 5.80 14.19 2.99
C ASP A 107 7.11 13.52 3.45
N SER A 108 7.93 13.03 2.52
CA SER A 108 9.20 12.37 2.90
C SER A 108 10.28 13.36 3.34
N ARG A 109 10.21 14.61 2.90
CA ARG A 109 11.19 15.67 3.22
C ARG A 109 10.89 16.41 4.52
N GLU A 110 9.62 16.50 4.89
CA GLU A 110 9.21 17.26 6.07
C GLU A 110 9.45 16.51 7.38
N LEU A 111 9.37 15.18 7.37
CA LEU A 111 9.75 14.35 8.51
C LEU A 111 11.25 14.44 8.86
N LEU A 112 12.09 14.70 7.86
CA LEU A 112 13.52 14.89 8.05
C LEU A 112 13.87 16.32 8.52
N ARG A 113 13.06 17.34 8.21
CA ARG A 113 13.28 18.72 8.65
C ARG A 113 12.93 18.94 10.13
N ASN A 114 11.89 18.26 10.62
CA ASN A 114 11.50 18.37 12.03
C ASN A 114 12.42 17.62 12.99
N SER A 115 13.30 16.74 12.48
CA SER A 115 14.36 16.14 13.30
C SER A 115 15.55 17.09 13.54
N LYS A 116 15.70 18.16 12.74
CA LYS A 116 16.79 19.14 12.88
C LYS A 116 16.64 20.12 14.05
N ALA A 117 15.48 20.19 14.71
CA ALA A 117 15.21 21.20 15.73
C ALA A 117 15.35 20.73 17.20
N LYS A 118 15.67 19.48 17.47
CA LYS A 118 16.02 19.04 18.83
C LYS A 118 17.51 18.76 18.93
N LYS A 119 18.24 19.78 19.43
CA LYS A 119 19.63 19.67 19.89
C LYS A 119 19.81 18.41 20.74
N SER A 120 20.78 17.61 20.34
CA SER A 120 21.35 16.51 21.08
C SER A 120 21.62 16.90 22.55
N LYS A 121 20.76 16.41 23.43
CA LYS A 121 21.11 16.20 24.83
C LYS A 121 21.04 14.71 25.06
N ASP A 122 22.16 14.17 25.49
CA ASP A 122 22.38 12.82 25.96
C ASP A 122 22.44 11.73 24.88
N ALA A 123 23.66 11.58 24.34
CA ALA A 123 24.03 10.33 23.68
C ALA A 123 24.02 9.23 24.77
N GLU A 124 23.03 8.35 24.70
CA GLU A 124 23.05 7.15 25.53
C GLU A 124 24.29 6.33 25.16
N VAL A 125 25.18 6.21 26.13
CA VAL A 125 26.40 5.42 26.02
C VAL A 125 26.07 4.04 26.59
N ASP A 126 26.37 2.99 25.85
CA ASP A 126 26.23 1.59 26.33
C ASP A 126 27.19 1.37 27.52
N GLU A 127 26.94 0.30 28.30
CA GLU A 127 27.80 -0.12 29.43
C GLU A 127 29.28 -0.30 29.00
N ASP A 128 29.52 -0.55 27.70
CA ASP A 128 30.83 -0.67 27.07
C ASP A 128 31.42 0.67 26.58
N GLY A 129 30.75 1.79 26.81
CA GLY A 129 31.24 3.13 26.44
C GLY A 129 31.01 3.52 24.98
N TYR A 130 30.21 2.74 24.21
CA TYR A 130 29.91 3.06 22.83
C TYR A 130 28.61 3.86 22.69
N MET A 131 28.66 4.91 21.87
CA MET A 131 27.47 5.70 21.53
C MET A 131 26.47 4.83 20.72
N ARG A 132 25.24 4.70 21.21
CA ARG A 132 24.16 4.09 20.43
C ARG A 132 23.68 5.05 19.35
N PHE A 133 24.07 4.80 18.12
CA PHE A 133 23.53 5.53 16.98
C PHE A 133 22.11 5.07 16.67
N LYS A 134 21.12 5.90 16.93
CA LYS A 134 19.73 5.68 16.49
C LYS A 134 19.58 6.25 15.08
N PHE A 135 19.80 5.44 14.05
CA PHE A 135 19.55 5.85 12.68
C PHE A 135 18.05 6.03 12.45
N PRO A 136 17.59 7.18 11.92
CA PRO A 136 16.21 7.31 11.48
C PRO A 136 16.01 6.42 10.24
N TRP A 137 15.08 5.48 10.31
CA TRP A 137 14.73 4.63 9.20
C TRP A 137 13.22 4.49 9.06
N SER A 138 12.77 4.25 7.84
CA SER A 138 11.41 3.86 7.54
C SER A 138 11.41 2.76 6.49
N LEU A 139 10.55 1.78 6.67
CA LEU A 139 10.35 0.66 5.75
C LEU A 139 8.87 0.55 5.46
N THR A 140 8.48 0.77 4.21
CA THR A 140 7.11 0.60 3.75
C THR A 140 6.98 -0.71 2.98
N VAL A 141 6.10 -1.58 3.43
CA VAL A 141 5.75 -2.82 2.77
C VAL A 141 4.34 -2.69 2.24
N SER A 142 4.16 -2.91 0.94
CA SER A 142 2.87 -2.84 0.27
C SER A 142 2.58 -4.17 -0.43
N TYR A 143 1.46 -4.78 -0.09
CA TYR A 143 0.99 -6.01 -0.70
C TYR A 143 -0.30 -5.74 -1.48
N GLY A 144 -0.29 -6.08 -2.76
CA GLY A 144 -1.42 -5.88 -3.66
C GLY A 144 -1.93 -7.20 -4.23
N ILE A 145 -3.25 -7.35 -4.25
CA ILE A 145 -3.95 -8.44 -4.94
C ILE A 145 -4.82 -7.81 -6.02
N ILE A 146 -4.69 -8.31 -7.25
CA ILE A 146 -5.54 -7.93 -8.38
C ILE A 146 -6.27 -9.18 -8.84
N MET A 147 -7.58 -9.10 -8.89
CA MET A 147 -8.45 -10.09 -9.49
C MET A 147 -9.13 -9.45 -10.69
N ALA A 148 -9.03 -10.05 -11.85
CA ALA A 148 -9.65 -9.54 -13.08
C ALA A 148 -10.21 -10.67 -13.93
N GLU A 149 -11.22 -10.37 -14.74
CA GLU A 149 -11.72 -11.31 -15.75
C GLU A 149 -10.60 -11.69 -16.72
N ASN A 150 -10.41 -12.98 -16.93
CA ASN A 150 -9.46 -13.50 -17.92
C ASN A 150 -10.16 -13.69 -19.28
N THR A 151 -10.21 -12.63 -20.06
CA THR A 151 -10.85 -12.65 -21.39
C THR A 151 -10.09 -13.49 -22.43
N ALA A 152 -8.86 -13.91 -22.14
CA ALA A 152 -8.11 -14.84 -22.98
C ALA A 152 -8.52 -16.31 -22.75
N ALA A 153 -9.21 -16.62 -21.67
CA ALA A 153 -9.72 -17.95 -21.38
C ALA A 153 -11.08 -18.17 -22.05
N LYS A 154 -11.51 -19.44 -22.12
CA LYS A 154 -12.85 -19.76 -22.61
C LYS A 154 -13.92 -19.27 -21.64
N ILE A 155 -14.95 -18.63 -22.18
CA ILE A 155 -16.13 -18.21 -21.41
C ILE A 155 -16.92 -19.43 -20.96
N ASN A 156 -17.49 -19.38 -19.78
CA ASN A 156 -18.48 -20.35 -19.36
C ASN A 156 -19.82 -19.99 -19.99
N VAL A 157 -20.26 -20.78 -20.99
CA VAL A 157 -21.47 -20.53 -21.76
C VAL A 157 -22.73 -20.52 -20.89
N LYS A 158 -22.78 -21.34 -19.82
CA LYS A 158 -23.97 -21.40 -18.93
C LYS A 158 -24.13 -20.12 -18.11
N THR A 159 -23.05 -19.51 -17.67
CA THR A 159 -23.07 -18.33 -16.82
C THR A 159 -22.78 -17.05 -17.59
N MET A 160 -22.28 -17.14 -18.82
CA MET A 160 -21.78 -16.02 -19.64
C MET A 160 -20.74 -15.20 -18.92
N ARG A 161 -19.79 -15.87 -18.25
CA ARG A 161 -18.73 -15.26 -17.48
C ARG A 161 -17.38 -15.87 -17.80
N TYR A 162 -16.36 -15.03 -17.84
CA TYR A 162 -14.97 -15.47 -17.90
C TYR A 162 -14.47 -15.92 -16.52
N PRO A 163 -13.52 -16.86 -16.45
CA PRO A 163 -12.82 -17.16 -15.22
C PRO A 163 -12.02 -15.94 -14.77
N TYR A 164 -11.72 -15.86 -13.48
CA TYR A 164 -10.89 -14.78 -12.95
C TYR A 164 -9.42 -15.19 -12.90
N LYS A 165 -8.55 -14.21 -13.14
CA LYS A 165 -7.11 -14.31 -12.96
C LYS A 165 -6.72 -13.51 -11.72
N PHE A 166 -5.88 -14.10 -10.89
CA PHE A 166 -5.33 -13.47 -9.70
C PHE A 166 -3.87 -13.11 -9.92
N THR A 167 -3.50 -11.89 -9.60
CA THR A 167 -2.13 -11.41 -9.64
C THR A 167 -1.78 -10.81 -8.28
N GLN A 168 -0.63 -11.19 -7.74
CA GLN A 168 -0.14 -10.72 -6.45
C GLN A 168 1.17 -9.95 -6.66
N ASN A 169 1.32 -8.85 -5.93
CA ASN A 169 2.50 -8.01 -5.97
C ASN A 169 2.90 -7.64 -4.55
N LEU A 170 4.19 -7.79 -4.25
CA LEU A 170 4.79 -7.26 -3.04
C LEU A 170 5.76 -6.15 -3.44
N ASN A 171 5.63 -4.99 -2.82
CA ASN A 171 6.58 -3.89 -2.99
C ASN A 171 7.12 -3.51 -1.62
N VAL A 172 8.42 -3.30 -1.58
CA VAL A 172 9.13 -2.88 -0.38
C VAL A 172 9.94 -1.65 -0.73
N SER A 173 9.79 -0.59 0.04
CA SER A 173 10.57 0.62 -0.10
C SER A 173 11.04 1.09 1.28
N GLY A 174 12.25 1.55 1.36
CA GLY A 174 12.82 2.01 2.62
C GLY A 174 13.71 3.21 2.44
N ASN A 175 13.85 3.95 3.53
CA ASN A 175 14.74 5.06 3.67
C ASN A 175 15.54 4.87 4.97
N ILE A 176 16.83 5.12 4.93
CA ILE A 176 17.75 5.06 6.07
C ILE A 176 18.59 6.34 6.05
N GLY A 177 18.49 7.15 7.09
CA GLY A 177 19.39 8.26 7.32
C GLY A 177 20.64 7.78 8.08
N ILE A 178 21.82 7.83 7.44
CA ILE A 178 23.07 7.42 8.06
C ILE A 178 23.67 8.57 8.86
N SER A 179 23.54 9.79 8.35
CA SER A 179 23.97 11.01 9.00
C SER A 179 23.07 12.17 8.58
N ASP A 180 23.30 13.36 9.13
CA ASP A 180 22.53 14.55 8.77
C ASP A 180 22.55 14.86 7.26
N ASN A 181 23.62 14.44 6.57
CA ASN A 181 23.84 14.72 5.16
C ASN A 181 23.68 13.48 4.25
N TRP A 182 23.60 12.25 4.78
CA TRP A 182 23.58 11.04 3.98
C TRP A 182 22.30 10.24 4.16
N ASN A 183 21.58 10.03 3.07
CA ASN A 183 20.36 9.25 3.04
C ASN A 183 20.44 8.14 1.99
N ILE A 184 20.01 6.93 2.35
CA ILE A 184 19.89 5.80 1.47
C ILE A 184 18.42 5.47 1.26
N ASN A 185 17.98 5.48 0.02
CA ASN A 185 16.66 5.01 -0.38
C ASN A 185 16.78 3.72 -1.17
N PHE A 186 15.99 2.72 -0.82
CA PHE A 186 15.89 1.52 -1.60
C PHE A 186 14.44 1.23 -1.99
N LYS A 187 14.25 0.60 -3.14
CA LYS A 187 12.96 0.17 -3.65
C LYS A 187 13.12 -1.18 -4.34
N SER A 188 12.29 -2.13 -3.95
CA SER A 188 12.26 -3.47 -4.54
C SER A 188 10.84 -3.98 -4.62
N GLY A 189 10.61 -5.04 -5.36
CA GLY A 189 9.31 -5.69 -5.44
C GLY A 189 9.43 -7.13 -5.90
N TYR A 190 8.41 -7.92 -5.60
CA TYR A 190 8.30 -9.30 -6.02
C TYR A 190 6.98 -9.52 -6.76
N ASN A 191 7.05 -10.18 -7.90
CA ASN A 191 5.90 -10.61 -8.67
C ASN A 191 5.72 -12.12 -8.47
N PHE A 192 4.64 -12.52 -7.82
CA PHE A 192 4.36 -13.92 -7.51
C PHE A 192 4.00 -14.74 -8.75
N GLU A 193 3.40 -14.14 -9.77
CA GLU A 193 3.02 -14.82 -11.00
C GLU A 193 4.28 -15.20 -11.81
N LEU A 194 5.20 -14.27 -11.95
CA LEU A 194 6.46 -14.47 -12.67
C LEU A 194 7.54 -15.13 -11.81
N LYS A 195 7.30 -15.26 -10.49
CA LYS A 195 8.27 -15.72 -9.49
C LYS A 195 9.61 -14.99 -9.60
N LYS A 196 9.56 -13.68 -9.86
CA LYS A 196 10.74 -12.84 -10.10
C LYS A 196 10.71 -11.60 -9.23
N ILE A 197 11.90 -11.19 -8.79
CA ILE A 197 12.11 -9.90 -8.16
C ILE A 197 12.05 -8.84 -9.26
N LYS A 198 11.27 -7.77 -9.01
CA LYS A 198 11.30 -6.57 -9.85
C LYS A 198 12.63 -5.88 -9.68
N LYS A 199 12.99 -5.02 -10.65
CA LYS A 199 14.22 -4.23 -10.57
C LYS A 199 14.35 -3.57 -9.20
N THR A 200 15.43 -3.89 -8.49
CA THR A 200 15.79 -3.22 -7.23
C THR A 200 16.53 -1.94 -7.57
N MET A 201 16.13 -0.83 -6.94
CA MET A 201 16.78 0.47 -7.07
C MET A 201 17.33 0.86 -5.71
N LEU A 202 18.57 1.28 -5.68
CA LEU A 202 19.25 1.85 -4.54
C LEU A 202 19.76 3.23 -4.93
N ASN A 203 19.37 4.24 -4.18
CA ASN A 203 19.82 5.61 -4.39
C ASN A 203 20.46 6.12 -3.10
N ILE A 204 21.62 6.72 -3.23
CA ILE A 204 22.35 7.34 -2.13
C ILE A 204 22.38 8.84 -2.42
N TYR A 205 21.94 9.64 -1.48
CA TYR A 205 21.93 11.09 -1.58
C TYR A 205 22.84 11.69 -0.51
N SER A 206 23.59 12.68 -0.93
CA SER A 206 24.35 13.55 -0.05
C SER A 206 23.78 14.96 -0.20
N ASP A 207 23.28 15.53 0.89
CA ASP A 207 22.95 16.96 0.94
C ASP A 207 24.26 17.70 1.25
N VAL A 208 24.84 18.34 0.24
CA VAL A 208 26.02 19.19 0.35
C VAL A 208 25.59 20.60 0.74
#